data_f44ce9126f4f44ab6303fa4f51b54beb
#
_entry.id   f44ce9126f4f44ab6303fa4f51b54beb
#
_cell.length_a   1.000
_cell.length_b   1.000
_cell.length_c   1.000
_cell.angle_alpha   90.00
_cell.angle_beta   90.00
_cell.angle_gamma   90.00
#
_symmetry.space_group_name_H-M   'P 1'
#
loop_
_entity.id
_entity.type
_entity.pdbx_description
1 polymer ?
#
loop_
_entity_poly.entity_id
_entity_poly.type
_entity_poly.pdbx_seq_one_letter_code
_entity_poly.pdbx_strand_id
1 'polypeptide(L)'
;MSDYHLIIDGQKVATEETFAVLNPATEEVLAQCPKATAEQLDQAVAAARRAFPSWSVTADSERARLLHAIADALGAHGEELSKLLTLEQGKPMGGFAGLGAGFEMGGTLAWCHATAELGLPVEVVQDNDEARIEVHRKPLGVVGSITPWNYPLLIAIWHVMPALRSGNTVVIKPSEYTPLTTLRAVEIINELLPPGVLNIVTGDGSLGAAMSNHPDINKIVFTGSTPTGKKIRQSAAGNLKRITLELGGNDAAIVLPDTDVAAAAPKIFATALINNGQTCAALKRLYVHEDIYEE
;
A
#
# COMPACT_ATOMS: atom_id res chain seq x y z
N MET A 1 -12.27 25.37 2.43
CA MET A 1 -11.35 24.57 3.28
C MET A 1 -11.34 23.17 2.72
N SER A 2 -10.22 22.49 2.71
CA SER A 2 -10.15 21.09 2.28
C SER A 2 -10.95 20.20 3.24
N ASP A 3 -11.76 19.29 2.73
CA ASP A 3 -12.43 18.26 3.55
C ASP A 3 -11.47 17.15 4.00
N TYR A 4 -10.22 17.18 3.49
CA TYR A 4 -9.17 16.21 3.76
C TYR A 4 -8.11 16.79 4.71
N HIS A 5 -7.60 15.94 5.59
CA HIS A 5 -6.60 16.29 6.60
C HIS A 5 -5.51 15.22 6.66
N LEU A 6 -4.31 15.60 7.08
CA LEU A 6 -3.34 14.63 7.56
C LEU A 6 -3.89 13.96 8.82
N ILE A 7 -3.48 12.72 9.08
CA ILE A 7 -3.75 12.10 10.38
C ILE A 7 -2.41 11.85 11.07
N ILE A 8 -2.19 12.56 12.16
CA ILE A 8 -0.97 12.46 12.96
C ILE A 8 -1.38 12.25 14.41
N ASP A 9 -0.85 11.20 15.03
CA ASP A 9 -1.16 10.83 16.43
C ASP A 9 -2.67 10.64 16.69
N GLY A 10 -3.40 10.11 15.70
CA GLY A 10 -4.85 9.92 15.74
C GLY A 10 -5.67 11.21 15.56
N GLN A 11 -5.01 12.35 15.28
CA GLN A 11 -5.67 13.64 15.14
C GLN A 11 -5.68 14.13 13.69
N LYS A 12 -6.75 14.82 13.29
CA LYS A 12 -6.84 15.54 12.03
C LYS A 12 -5.97 16.80 12.10
N VAL A 13 -4.98 16.90 11.21
CA VAL A 13 -4.04 18.02 11.16
C VAL A 13 -4.20 18.76 9.84
N ALA A 14 -4.49 20.04 9.93
CA ALA A 14 -4.56 20.93 8.77
C ALA A 14 -3.16 21.34 8.29
N THR A 15 -3.08 21.80 7.05
CA THR A 15 -1.86 22.35 6.45
C THR A 15 -2.12 23.77 5.94
N GLU A 16 -1.07 24.57 5.85
CA GLU A 16 -1.15 25.91 5.24
C GLU A 16 -1.25 25.82 3.72
N GLU A 17 -0.51 24.87 3.11
CA GLU A 17 -0.53 24.61 1.68
C GLU A 17 -1.40 23.41 1.33
N THR A 18 -1.98 23.47 0.14
CA THR A 18 -2.70 22.35 -0.49
C THR A 18 -2.22 22.18 -1.92
N PHE A 19 -2.54 21.04 -2.52
CA PHE A 19 -2.38 20.79 -3.95
C PHE A 19 -3.66 20.19 -4.53
N ALA A 20 -3.91 20.49 -5.81
CA ALA A 20 -5.08 19.99 -6.53
C ALA A 20 -4.93 18.52 -6.87
N VAL A 21 -5.97 17.73 -6.58
CA VAL A 21 -6.14 16.37 -7.10
C VAL A 21 -7.15 16.45 -8.24
N LEU A 22 -6.79 15.93 -9.41
CA LEU A 22 -7.62 16.00 -10.62
C LEU A 22 -8.43 14.73 -10.80
N ASN A 23 -9.62 14.88 -11.34
CA ASN A 23 -10.32 13.77 -11.96
C ASN A 23 -9.76 13.55 -13.37
N PRO A 24 -9.06 12.43 -13.66
CA PRO A 24 -8.40 12.24 -14.96
C PRO A 24 -9.37 12.08 -16.13
N ALA A 25 -10.66 11.82 -15.88
CA ALA A 25 -11.66 11.69 -16.92
C ALA A 25 -12.21 13.04 -17.39
N THR A 26 -12.21 14.07 -16.54
CA THR A 26 -12.75 15.41 -16.83
C THR A 26 -11.68 16.50 -16.82
N GLU A 27 -10.49 16.19 -16.30
CA GLU A 27 -9.38 17.12 -16.06
C GLU A 27 -9.71 18.24 -15.07
N GLU A 28 -10.85 18.15 -14.39
CA GLU A 28 -11.29 19.11 -13.39
C GLU A 28 -10.69 18.78 -12.01
N VAL A 29 -10.57 19.81 -11.18
CA VAL A 29 -10.13 19.65 -9.79
C VAL A 29 -11.21 18.92 -8.99
N LEU A 30 -10.88 17.72 -8.53
CA LEU A 30 -11.75 16.91 -7.68
C LEU A 30 -11.75 17.40 -6.24
N ALA A 31 -10.58 17.71 -5.69
CA ALA A 31 -10.40 18.22 -4.33
C ALA A 31 -9.07 18.94 -4.14
N GLN A 32 -8.98 19.71 -3.05
CA GLN A 32 -7.72 20.25 -2.54
C GLN A 32 -7.19 19.30 -1.45
N CYS A 33 -6.03 18.72 -1.67
CA CYS A 33 -5.37 17.80 -0.75
C CYS A 33 -4.37 18.56 0.13
N PRO A 34 -4.29 18.31 1.45
CA PRO A 34 -3.30 18.93 2.30
C PRO A 34 -1.86 18.60 1.83
N LYS A 35 -0.93 19.57 1.93
CA LYS A 35 0.49 19.39 1.63
C LYS A 35 1.30 19.51 2.91
N ALA A 36 1.83 18.39 3.38
CA ALA A 36 2.59 18.33 4.62
C ALA A 36 3.95 19.04 4.48
N THR A 37 4.36 19.72 5.56
CA THR A 37 5.72 20.24 5.70
C THR A 37 6.69 19.16 6.20
N ALA A 38 7.99 19.44 6.20
CA ALA A 38 9.00 18.56 6.79
C ALA A 38 8.78 18.37 8.30
N GLU A 39 8.37 19.43 9.01
CA GLU A 39 8.07 19.40 10.43
C GLU A 39 6.86 18.51 10.73
N GLN A 40 5.84 18.50 9.87
CA GLN A 40 4.69 17.62 10.00
C GLN A 40 5.06 16.14 9.73
N LEU A 41 6.00 15.88 8.83
CA LEU A 41 6.59 14.55 8.68
C LEU A 41 7.33 14.13 9.95
N ASP A 42 8.16 14.99 10.52
CA ASP A 42 8.88 14.73 11.77
C ASP A 42 7.89 14.45 12.92
N GLN A 43 6.79 15.20 13.01
CA GLN A 43 5.73 14.97 14.00
C GLN A 43 5.07 13.60 13.82
N ALA A 44 4.78 13.18 12.58
CA ALA A 44 4.20 11.88 12.28
C ALA A 44 5.15 10.74 12.64
N VAL A 45 6.44 10.87 12.34
CA VAL A 45 7.47 9.88 12.71
C VAL A 45 7.65 9.83 14.22
N ALA A 46 7.67 10.98 14.91
CA ALA A 46 7.76 11.04 16.36
C ALA A 46 6.55 10.39 17.05
N ALA A 47 5.33 10.61 16.50
CA ALA A 47 4.12 9.94 16.98
C ALA A 47 4.22 8.42 16.83
N ALA A 48 4.65 7.95 15.64
CA ALA A 48 4.86 6.52 15.39
C ALA A 48 5.91 5.91 16.35
N ARG A 49 7.00 6.62 16.64
CA ARG A 49 8.01 6.17 17.59
C ARG A 49 7.50 6.11 19.03
N ARG A 50 6.68 7.06 19.46
CA ARG A 50 6.05 7.03 20.78
C ARG A 50 5.07 5.87 20.96
N ALA A 51 4.30 5.55 19.90
CA ALA A 51 3.33 4.45 19.94
C ALA A 51 3.99 3.06 19.85
N PHE A 52 5.17 2.96 19.24
CA PHE A 52 5.83 1.68 18.96
C PHE A 52 6.04 0.78 20.19
N PRO A 53 6.56 1.25 21.36
CA PRO A 53 6.81 0.37 22.50
C PRO A 53 5.56 -0.38 22.97
N SER A 54 4.42 0.29 23.09
CA SER A 54 3.15 -0.33 23.50
C SER A 54 2.57 -1.22 22.41
N TRP A 55 2.58 -0.76 21.15
CA TRP A 55 2.06 -1.53 20.02
C TRP A 55 2.85 -2.81 19.76
N SER A 56 4.17 -2.77 19.87
CA SER A 56 5.06 -3.91 19.60
C SER A 56 4.84 -5.10 20.54
N VAL A 57 4.32 -4.86 21.75
CA VAL A 57 4.02 -5.88 22.75
C VAL A 57 2.52 -6.23 22.82
N THR A 58 1.68 -5.59 22.02
CA THR A 58 0.26 -5.98 21.91
C THR A 58 0.16 -7.43 21.49
N ALA A 59 -0.73 -8.18 22.14
CA ALA A 59 -0.92 -9.60 21.87
C ALA A 59 -1.16 -9.88 20.37
N ASP A 60 -0.59 -10.96 19.86
CA ASP A 60 -0.70 -11.36 18.47
C ASP A 60 -2.17 -11.54 18.03
N SER A 61 -2.99 -12.17 18.89
CA SER A 61 -4.43 -12.33 18.68
C SER A 61 -5.20 -11.00 18.62
N GLU A 62 -4.77 -10.01 19.42
CA GLU A 62 -5.41 -8.69 19.41
C GLU A 62 -5.08 -7.92 18.11
N ARG A 63 -3.84 -7.98 17.64
CA ARG A 63 -3.49 -7.41 16.34
C ARG A 63 -4.27 -8.08 15.21
N ALA A 64 -4.40 -9.41 15.23
CA ALA A 64 -5.23 -10.15 14.26
C ALA A 64 -6.69 -9.67 14.29
N ARG A 65 -7.30 -9.59 15.48
CA ARG A 65 -8.66 -9.10 15.67
C ARG A 65 -8.86 -7.69 15.11
N LEU A 66 -7.89 -6.80 15.35
CA LEU A 66 -7.95 -5.42 14.83
C LEU A 66 -7.88 -5.38 13.30
N LEU A 67 -7.08 -6.22 12.65
CA LEU A 67 -7.03 -6.28 11.20
C LEU A 67 -8.35 -6.76 10.58
N HIS A 68 -9.03 -7.72 11.20
CA HIS A 68 -10.39 -8.11 10.80
C HIS A 68 -11.38 -6.96 10.97
N ALA A 69 -11.36 -6.27 12.12
CA ALA A 69 -12.21 -5.11 12.35
C ALA A 69 -11.95 -3.96 11.35
N ILE A 70 -10.70 -3.76 10.94
CA ILE A 70 -10.33 -2.81 9.88
C ILE A 70 -10.96 -3.23 8.55
N ALA A 71 -10.91 -4.52 8.18
CA ALA A 71 -11.56 -5.01 6.98
C ALA A 71 -13.06 -4.72 6.99
N ASP A 72 -13.73 -5.02 8.10
CA ASP A 72 -15.17 -4.80 8.27
C ASP A 72 -15.52 -3.30 8.16
N ALA A 73 -14.74 -2.42 8.82
CA ALA A 73 -14.95 -0.98 8.77
C ALA A 73 -14.73 -0.41 7.35
N LEU A 74 -13.66 -0.82 6.65
CA LEU A 74 -13.44 -0.44 5.26
C LEU A 74 -14.54 -0.99 4.35
N GLY A 75 -15.02 -2.20 4.60
CA GLY A 75 -16.14 -2.82 3.87
C GLY A 75 -17.44 -2.05 4.01
N ALA A 76 -17.75 -1.54 5.21
CA ALA A 76 -18.91 -0.69 5.46
C ALA A 76 -18.88 0.63 4.65
N HIS A 77 -17.69 1.11 4.27
CA HIS A 77 -17.46 2.27 3.40
C HIS A 77 -17.10 1.90 1.95
N GLY A 78 -17.32 0.63 1.55
CA GLY A 78 -16.84 0.09 0.28
C GLY A 78 -17.34 0.83 -0.96
N GLU A 79 -18.61 1.27 -0.97
CA GLU A 79 -19.17 2.05 -2.08
C GLU A 79 -18.55 3.44 -2.17
N GLU A 80 -18.42 4.16 -1.04
CA GLU A 80 -17.77 5.46 -0.93
C GLU A 80 -16.34 5.39 -1.47
N LEU A 81 -15.54 4.44 -0.96
CA LEU A 81 -14.13 4.26 -1.33
C LEU A 81 -13.97 3.86 -2.80
N SER A 82 -14.82 2.96 -3.33
CA SER A 82 -14.78 2.55 -4.74
C SER A 82 -15.12 3.73 -5.67
N LYS A 83 -16.09 4.56 -5.30
CA LYS A 83 -16.43 5.75 -6.07
C LYS A 83 -15.28 6.76 -6.08
N LEU A 84 -14.65 6.97 -4.93
CA LEU A 84 -13.51 7.88 -4.79
C LEU A 84 -12.30 7.38 -5.61
N LEU A 85 -12.01 6.06 -5.60
CA LEU A 85 -11.01 5.43 -6.46
C LEU A 85 -11.26 5.72 -7.94
N THR A 86 -12.50 5.58 -8.40
CA THR A 86 -12.86 5.89 -9.78
C THR A 86 -12.61 7.36 -10.12
N LEU A 87 -12.97 8.26 -9.21
CA LEU A 87 -12.86 9.70 -9.45
C LEU A 87 -11.40 10.19 -9.46
N GLU A 88 -10.54 9.71 -8.56
CA GLU A 88 -9.16 10.20 -8.46
C GLU A 88 -8.17 9.45 -9.36
N GLN A 89 -8.43 8.15 -9.66
CA GLN A 89 -7.49 7.31 -10.42
C GLN A 89 -7.95 7.07 -11.87
N GLY A 90 -9.25 7.17 -12.13
CA GLY A 90 -9.82 7.00 -13.47
C GLY A 90 -10.20 5.57 -13.83
N LYS A 91 -9.97 4.57 -12.96
CA LYS A 91 -10.46 3.21 -13.24
C LYS A 91 -11.98 3.15 -13.14
N PRO A 92 -12.67 2.41 -14.04
CA PRO A 92 -14.12 2.28 -13.97
C PRO A 92 -14.57 1.51 -12.72
N MET A 93 -15.80 1.73 -12.25
CA MET A 93 -16.35 1.04 -11.08
C MET A 93 -16.31 -0.48 -11.21
N GLY A 94 -16.90 -1.03 -12.30
CA GLY A 94 -16.91 -2.47 -12.56
C GLY A 94 -15.71 -2.94 -13.40
N GLY A 95 -15.28 -2.13 -14.34
CA GLY A 95 -14.19 -2.45 -15.26
C GLY A 95 -14.50 -3.59 -16.23
N PHE A 96 -13.57 -3.85 -17.17
CA PHE A 96 -13.63 -5.02 -18.04
C PHE A 96 -13.46 -6.29 -17.21
N ALA A 97 -14.34 -7.26 -17.41
CA ALA A 97 -14.36 -8.52 -16.65
C ALA A 97 -14.38 -8.35 -15.10
N GLY A 98 -14.97 -7.25 -14.61
CA GLY A 98 -15.05 -6.99 -13.17
C GLY A 98 -13.78 -6.42 -12.52
N LEU A 99 -12.75 -6.06 -13.31
CA LEU A 99 -11.42 -5.67 -12.83
C LEU A 99 -11.27 -4.15 -12.65
N GLY A 100 -12.29 -3.49 -12.09
CA GLY A 100 -12.31 -2.06 -11.79
C GLY A 100 -12.09 -1.71 -10.32
N ALA A 101 -12.67 -0.60 -9.86
CA ALA A 101 -12.56 -0.13 -8.47
C ALA A 101 -13.12 -1.13 -7.46
N GLY A 102 -14.21 -1.82 -7.81
CA GLY A 102 -14.77 -2.89 -6.98
C GLY A 102 -13.80 -4.07 -6.78
N PHE A 103 -12.99 -4.41 -7.78
CA PHE A 103 -11.93 -5.41 -7.65
C PHE A 103 -10.83 -4.94 -6.67
N GLU A 104 -10.39 -3.69 -6.79
CA GLU A 104 -9.41 -3.12 -5.87
C GLU A 104 -9.94 -3.13 -4.43
N MET A 105 -11.20 -2.74 -4.24
CA MET A 105 -11.84 -2.76 -2.92
C MET A 105 -11.93 -4.19 -2.38
N GLY A 106 -12.41 -5.15 -3.17
CA GLY A 106 -12.46 -6.56 -2.77
C GLY A 106 -11.10 -7.15 -2.41
N GLY A 107 -10.06 -6.84 -3.21
CA GLY A 107 -8.67 -7.21 -2.93
C GLY A 107 -8.14 -6.60 -1.63
N THR A 108 -8.51 -5.35 -1.35
CA THR A 108 -8.18 -4.64 -0.10
C THR A 108 -8.71 -5.39 1.12
N LEU A 109 -10.00 -5.75 1.12
CA LEU A 109 -10.62 -6.48 2.23
C LEU A 109 -10.03 -7.88 2.40
N ALA A 110 -9.89 -8.60 1.27
CA ALA A 110 -9.29 -9.94 1.28
C ALA A 110 -7.86 -9.93 1.84
N TRP A 111 -7.06 -8.91 1.52
CA TRP A 111 -5.70 -8.78 2.04
C TRP A 111 -5.66 -8.48 3.54
N CYS A 112 -6.58 -7.67 4.06
CA CYS A 112 -6.71 -7.44 5.50
C CYS A 112 -6.97 -8.77 6.23
N HIS A 113 -7.98 -9.54 5.79
CA HIS A 113 -8.32 -10.82 6.39
C HIS A 113 -7.19 -11.84 6.26
N ALA A 114 -6.61 -12.00 5.07
CA ALA A 114 -5.51 -12.94 4.85
C ALA A 114 -4.28 -12.59 5.71
N THR A 115 -3.97 -11.29 5.86
CA THR A 115 -2.86 -10.85 6.71
C THR A 115 -3.15 -11.09 8.19
N ALA A 116 -4.40 -10.93 8.64
CA ALA A 116 -4.81 -11.23 10.01
C ALA A 116 -4.56 -12.69 10.40
N GLU A 117 -4.78 -13.63 9.46
CA GLU A 117 -4.57 -15.07 9.67
C GLU A 117 -3.08 -15.49 9.72
N LEU A 118 -2.17 -14.63 9.26
CA LEU A 118 -0.74 -14.94 9.27
C LEU A 118 -0.20 -14.87 10.70
N GLY A 119 0.46 -15.94 11.17
CA GLY A 119 1.17 -15.99 12.44
C GLY A 119 2.67 -15.81 12.28
N LEU A 120 3.33 -15.38 13.34
CA LEU A 120 4.79 -15.32 13.46
C LEU A 120 5.26 -16.22 14.61
N PRO A 121 5.09 -17.55 14.54
CA PRO A 121 5.47 -18.46 15.62
C PRO A 121 6.98 -18.45 15.84
N VAL A 122 7.37 -18.77 17.06
CA VAL A 122 8.77 -19.11 17.36
C VAL A 122 9.10 -20.41 16.63
N GLU A 123 10.15 -20.39 15.83
CA GLU A 123 10.64 -21.56 15.11
C GLU A 123 11.74 -22.22 15.92
N VAL A 124 11.52 -23.46 16.33
CA VAL A 124 12.54 -24.27 17.02
C VAL A 124 13.38 -24.98 15.97
N VAL A 125 14.63 -24.55 15.81
CA VAL A 125 15.57 -25.10 14.81
C VAL A 125 16.26 -26.34 15.34
N GLN A 126 16.54 -26.37 16.66
CA GLN A 126 17.17 -27.49 17.34
C GLN A 126 16.62 -27.57 18.77
N ASP A 127 16.36 -28.79 19.24
CA ASP A 127 15.95 -29.06 20.63
C ASP A 127 16.46 -30.47 21.00
N ASN A 128 17.64 -30.53 21.60
CA ASN A 128 18.30 -31.77 22.04
C ASN A 128 19.12 -31.52 23.29
N ASP A 129 19.83 -32.54 23.80
CA ASP A 129 20.63 -32.48 25.03
C ASP A 129 21.81 -31.49 24.95
N GLU A 130 22.21 -31.08 23.74
CA GLU A 130 23.33 -30.15 23.53
C GLU A 130 22.88 -28.69 23.51
N ALA A 131 21.72 -28.39 22.85
CA ALA A 131 21.24 -27.02 22.71
C ALA A 131 19.76 -26.95 22.34
N ARG A 132 19.13 -25.81 22.77
CA ARG A 132 17.85 -25.35 22.24
C ARG A 132 18.08 -24.07 21.44
N ILE A 133 17.81 -24.09 20.15
CA ILE A 133 18.01 -22.96 19.22
C ILE A 133 16.65 -22.54 18.66
N GLU A 134 16.31 -21.29 18.84
CA GLU A 134 15.03 -20.71 18.43
C GLU A 134 15.23 -19.49 17.54
N VAL A 135 14.36 -19.33 16.54
CA VAL A 135 14.27 -18.12 15.71
C VAL A 135 13.04 -17.32 16.16
N HIS A 136 13.31 -16.14 16.69
CA HIS A 136 12.29 -15.17 17.08
C HIS A 136 12.20 -14.04 16.06
N ARG A 137 11.00 -13.75 15.55
CA ARG A 137 10.74 -12.62 14.65
C ARG A 137 10.22 -11.45 15.49
N LYS A 138 10.92 -10.31 15.42
CA LYS A 138 10.58 -9.12 16.20
C LYS A 138 10.27 -7.93 15.27
N PRO A 139 9.36 -7.01 15.69
CA PRO A 139 9.10 -5.79 14.96
C PRO A 139 10.36 -4.93 14.83
N LEU A 140 10.43 -4.18 13.71
CA LEU A 140 11.59 -3.35 13.38
C LEU A 140 11.54 -1.96 14.01
N GLY A 141 10.34 -1.43 14.22
CA GLY A 141 10.12 -0.05 14.66
C GLY A 141 9.11 0.69 13.78
N VAL A 142 9.50 1.87 13.32
CA VAL A 142 8.70 2.70 12.42
C VAL A 142 8.94 2.29 10.97
N VAL A 143 7.85 2.00 10.25
CA VAL A 143 7.84 1.72 8.81
C VAL A 143 7.34 2.94 8.05
N GLY A 144 8.16 3.47 7.14
CA GLY A 144 7.77 4.45 6.15
C GLY A 144 7.21 3.74 4.92
N SER A 145 5.96 4.02 4.56
CA SER A 145 5.28 3.45 3.40
C SER A 145 5.09 4.52 2.34
N ILE A 146 5.62 4.31 1.13
CA ILE A 146 5.46 5.22 -0.01
C ILE A 146 4.76 4.43 -1.11
N THR A 147 3.52 4.84 -1.47
CA THR A 147 2.64 4.08 -2.35
C THR A 147 2.42 4.76 -3.70
N PRO A 148 2.12 3.97 -4.76
CA PRO A 148 1.93 4.45 -6.11
C PRO A 148 0.49 4.96 -6.34
N TRP A 149 0.25 5.43 -7.56
CA TRP A 149 -1.04 5.98 -7.99
C TRP A 149 -1.99 4.97 -8.64
N ASN A 150 -1.51 3.81 -9.09
CA ASN A 150 -2.31 2.90 -9.92
C ASN A 150 -3.27 2.00 -9.12
N TYR A 151 -2.88 1.55 -7.93
CA TYR A 151 -3.74 0.87 -6.95
C TYR A 151 -3.56 1.55 -5.59
N PRO A 152 -4.08 2.78 -5.44
CA PRO A 152 -3.75 3.63 -4.29
C PRO A 152 -4.19 3.02 -2.96
N LEU A 153 -5.36 2.39 -2.90
CA LEU A 153 -5.86 1.77 -1.68
C LEU A 153 -5.27 0.38 -1.45
N LEU A 154 -5.33 -0.50 -2.46
CA LEU A 154 -4.87 -1.88 -2.32
C LEU A 154 -3.39 -1.96 -1.93
N ILE A 155 -2.53 -1.18 -2.60
CA ILE A 155 -1.09 -1.18 -2.29
C ILE A 155 -0.80 -0.50 -0.95
N ALA A 156 -1.57 0.52 -0.56
CA ALA A 156 -1.47 1.07 0.80
C ALA A 156 -1.73 -0.02 1.86
N ILE A 157 -2.78 -0.81 1.67
CA ILE A 157 -3.12 -1.92 2.57
C ILE A 157 -2.08 -3.05 2.51
N TRP A 158 -1.50 -3.34 1.34
CA TRP A 158 -0.39 -4.32 1.22
C TRP A 158 0.84 -3.93 2.04
N HIS A 159 1.10 -2.63 2.19
CA HIS A 159 2.21 -2.14 3.02
C HIS A 159 1.83 -2.08 4.51
N VAL A 160 0.64 -1.52 4.81
CA VAL A 160 0.23 -1.19 6.18
C VAL A 160 -0.12 -2.44 6.98
N MET A 161 -0.94 -3.35 6.43
CA MET A 161 -1.45 -4.48 7.21
C MET A 161 -0.34 -5.43 7.68
N PRO A 162 0.63 -5.88 6.86
CA PRO A 162 1.73 -6.70 7.36
C PRO A 162 2.63 -5.99 8.37
N ALA A 163 2.82 -4.66 8.23
CA ALA A 163 3.57 -3.88 9.19
C ALA A 163 2.87 -3.86 10.55
N LEU A 164 1.57 -3.55 10.59
CA LEU A 164 0.77 -3.56 11.81
C LEU A 164 0.68 -4.96 12.42
N ARG A 165 0.42 -5.99 11.59
CA ARG A 165 0.31 -7.38 12.03
C ARG A 165 1.58 -7.87 12.73
N SER A 166 2.75 -7.45 12.23
CA SER A 166 4.04 -7.78 12.82
C SER A 166 4.50 -6.84 13.95
N GLY A 167 3.62 -5.95 14.43
CA GLY A 167 3.87 -5.09 15.61
C GLY A 167 4.68 -3.81 15.31
N ASN A 168 4.80 -3.41 14.05
CA ASN A 168 5.41 -2.13 13.68
C ASN A 168 4.37 -1.01 13.65
N THR A 169 4.84 0.24 13.81
CA THR A 169 4.04 1.44 13.54
C THR A 169 4.35 1.98 12.15
N VAL A 170 3.43 2.76 11.58
CA VAL A 170 3.50 3.17 10.17
C VAL A 170 3.30 4.66 9.99
N VAL A 171 4.13 5.26 9.12
CA VAL A 171 3.87 6.57 8.49
C VAL A 171 3.72 6.31 6.99
N ILE A 172 2.54 6.59 6.42
CA ILE A 172 2.27 6.39 5.00
C ILE A 172 2.22 7.71 4.25
N LYS A 173 2.82 7.73 3.04
CA LYS A 173 2.73 8.79 2.04
C LYS A 173 2.19 8.20 0.74
N PRO A 174 0.92 8.45 0.39
CA PRO A 174 0.37 8.08 -0.92
C PRO A 174 0.97 8.93 -2.04
N SER A 175 0.75 8.50 -3.28
CA SER A 175 1.05 9.33 -4.45
C SER A 175 0.27 10.62 -4.42
N GLU A 176 0.87 11.72 -4.86
CA GLU A 176 0.23 13.02 -5.03
C GLU A 176 -0.91 13.04 -6.05
N TYR A 177 -0.93 12.07 -6.97
CA TYR A 177 -1.99 11.95 -7.98
C TYR A 177 -3.27 11.32 -7.43
N THR A 178 -3.17 10.42 -6.44
CA THR A 178 -4.30 9.63 -5.93
C THR A 178 -4.23 9.47 -4.41
N PRO A 179 -4.24 10.56 -3.63
CA PRO A 179 -4.10 10.50 -2.18
C PRO A 179 -5.41 10.35 -1.42
N LEU A 180 -6.56 10.71 -2.05
CA LEU A 180 -7.81 10.95 -1.34
C LEU A 180 -8.41 9.68 -0.75
N THR A 181 -8.43 8.59 -1.52
CA THR A 181 -8.97 7.31 -1.04
C THR A 181 -8.12 6.77 0.11
N THR A 182 -6.77 6.91 0.02
CA THR A 182 -5.88 6.49 1.10
C THR A 182 -6.06 7.34 2.35
N LEU A 183 -6.23 8.68 2.22
CA LEU A 183 -6.55 9.58 3.35
C LEU A 183 -7.83 9.14 4.04
N ARG A 184 -8.90 8.91 3.27
CA ARG A 184 -10.19 8.50 3.81
C ARG A 184 -10.11 7.13 4.49
N ALA A 185 -9.41 6.17 3.89
CA ALA A 185 -9.22 4.85 4.49
C ALA A 185 -8.43 4.93 5.81
N VAL A 186 -7.34 5.72 5.86
CA VAL A 186 -6.55 5.89 7.09
C VAL A 186 -7.36 6.60 8.18
N GLU A 187 -8.24 7.54 7.83
CA GLU A 187 -9.18 8.14 8.78
C GLU A 187 -10.07 7.07 9.44
N ILE A 188 -10.73 6.22 8.62
CA ILE A 188 -11.55 5.10 9.10
C ILE A 188 -10.75 4.13 9.97
N ILE A 189 -9.54 3.76 9.55
CA ILE A 189 -8.68 2.84 10.28
C ILE A 189 -8.27 3.40 11.65
N ASN A 190 -8.02 4.72 11.75
CA ASN A 190 -7.61 5.35 13.00
C ASN A 190 -8.72 5.40 14.07
N GLU A 191 -9.99 5.17 13.71
CA GLU A 191 -11.07 4.99 14.69
C GLU A 191 -10.91 3.69 15.52
N LEU A 192 -10.11 2.73 15.01
CA LEU A 192 -9.90 1.41 15.60
C LEU A 192 -8.53 1.24 16.24
N LEU A 193 -7.54 2.04 15.83
CA LEU A 193 -6.16 1.91 16.26
C LEU A 193 -5.80 2.89 17.38
N PRO A 194 -4.88 2.52 18.27
CA PRO A 194 -4.31 3.49 19.22
C PRO A 194 -3.63 4.67 18.48
N PRO A 195 -3.69 5.89 19.03
CA PRO A 195 -3.03 7.05 18.45
C PRO A 195 -1.55 6.79 18.13
N GLY A 196 -1.08 7.29 16.98
CA GLY A 196 0.30 7.17 16.54
C GLY A 196 0.67 5.82 15.88
N VAL A 197 -0.15 4.78 15.98
CA VAL A 197 0.14 3.47 15.36
C VAL A 197 0.15 3.56 13.84
N LEU A 198 -0.77 4.32 13.25
CA LEU A 198 -0.83 4.62 11.82
C LEU A 198 -0.98 6.12 11.61
N ASN A 199 -0.07 6.72 10.85
CA ASN A 199 -0.07 8.13 10.50
C ASN A 199 -0.05 8.29 8.97
N ILE A 200 -0.66 9.36 8.44
CA ILE A 200 -0.61 9.66 7.01
C ILE A 200 -0.21 11.12 6.77
N VAL A 201 0.74 11.31 5.87
CA VAL A 201 1.18 12.60 5.35
C VAL A 201 1.09 12.60 3.83
N THR A 202 0.71 13.71 3.24
CA THR A 202 0.55 13.89 1.79
C THR A 202 1.47 14.99 1.27
N GLY A 203 1.97 14.83 0.06
CA GLY A 203 2.90 15.74 -0.58
C GLY A 203 3.59 15.07 -1.77
N ASP A 204 4.46 15.81 -2.42
CA ASP A 204 5.18 15.41 -3.63
C ASP A 204 6.41 14.49 -3.35
N GLY A 205 7.24 14.32 -4.38
CA GLY A 205 8.45 13.50 -4.30
C GLY A 205 9.49 14.02 -3.30
N SER A 206 9.47 15.31 -2.95
CA SER A 206 10.40 15.89 -1.96
C SER A 206 10.10 15.38 -0.55
N LEU A 207 8.81 15.25 -0.20
CA LEU A 207 8.38 14.65 1.07
C LEU A 207 8.75 13.16 1.13
N GLY A 208 8.61 12.43 0.00
CA GLY A 208 9.04 11.04 -0.10
C GLY A 208 10.56 10.87 0.09
N ALA A 209 11.35 11.79 -0.44
CA ALA A 209 12.80 11.81 -0.24
C ALA A 209 13.16 12.10 1.22
N ALA A 210 12.49 13.07 1.87
CA ALA A 210 12.65 13.37 3.29
C ALA A 210 12.33 12.13 4.15
N MET A 211 11.21 11.46 3.89
CA MET A 211 10.83 10.21 4.56
C MET A 211 11.90 9.12 4.37
N SER A 212 12.44 8.96 3.17
CA SER A 212 13.45 7.93 2.88
C SER A 212 14.78 8.19 3.60
N ASN A 213 15.12 9.45 3.84
CA ASN A 213 16.33 9.87 4.57
C ASN A 213 16.12 9.96 6.09
N HIS A 214 14.87 9.92 6.57
CA HIS A 214 14.57 10.20 7.98
C HIS A 214 15.28 9.21 8.92
N PRO A 215 16.06 9.68 9.92
CA PRO A 215 16.88 8.82 10.78
C PRO A 215 16.06 7.86 11.64
N ASP A 216 14.86 8.26 12.06
CA ASP A 216 13.98 7.52 12.94
C ASP A 216 13.00 6.56 12.23
N ILE A 217 13.13 6.40 10.92
CA ILE A 217 12.43 5.36 10.17
C ILE A 217 13.36 4.15 10.03
N ASN A 218 12.88 2.98 10.46
CA ASN A 218 13.66 1.74 10.50
C ASN A 218 13.57 0.92 9.20
N LYS A 219 12.48 1.11 8.45
CA LYS A 219 12.23 0.42 7.18
C LYS A 219 11.46 1.34 6.23
N ILE A 220 11.82 1.31 4.94
CA ILE A 220 10.99 1.86 3.85
C ILE A 220 10.40 0.71 3.04
N VAL A 221 9.09 0.79 2.82
CA VAL A 221 8.37 0.00 1.81
C VAL A 221 7.93 0.97 0.71
N PHE A 222 8.37 0.70 -0.50
CA PHE A 222 8.09 1.52 -1.67
C PHE A 222 7.54 0.68 -2.80
N THR A 223 6.44 1.13 -3.40
CA THR A 223 5.95 0.64 -4.68
C THR A 223 5.89 1.80 -5.66
N GLY A 224 6.50 1.65 -6.84
CA GLY A 224 6.53 2.70 -7.84
C GLY A 224 7.61 2.48 -8.91
N SER A 225 8.16 3.59 -9.45
CA SER A 225 9.11 3.51 -10.56
C SER A 225 10.50 3.03 -10.15
N THR A 226 11.16 2.28 -11.02
CA THR A 226 12.56 1.82 -10.84
C THR A 226 13.55 2.97 -10.57
N PRO A 227 13.49 4.12 -11.27
CA PRO A 227 14.37 5.25 -10.96
C PRO A 227 14.21 5.77 -9.53
N THR A 228 12.97 5.88 -9.03
CA THR A 228 12.70 6.29 -7.64
C THR A 228 13.19 5.23 -6.65
N GLY A 229 12.96 3.95 -6.92
CA GLY A 229 13.47 2.86 -6.07
C GLY A 229 14.99 2.88 -5.92
N LYS A 230 15.73 3.19 -7.00
CA LYS A 230 17.19 3.37 -6.94
C LYS A 230 17.59 4.52 -6.01
N LYS A 231 16.89 5.67 -6.07
CA LYS A 231 17.14 6.81 -5.18
C LYS A 231 16.86 6.46 -3.70
N ILE A 232 15.74 5.77 -3.44
CA ILE A 232 15.39 5.29 -2.09
C ILE A 232 16.48 4.35 -1.55
N ARG A 233 16.97 3.42 -2.36
CA ARG A 233 18.07 2.53 -1.96
C ARG A 233 19.33 3.29 -1.59
N GLN A 234 19.68 4.34 -2.34
CA GLN A 234 20.82 5.20 -2.03
C GLN A 234 20.62 5.93 -0.69
N SER A 235 19.44 6.52 -0.47
CA SER A 235 19.11 7.21 0.78
C SER A 235 19.14 6.27 1.99
N ALA A 236 18.62 5.06 1.85
CA ALA A 236 18.55 4.07 2.92
C ALA A 236 19.93 3.57 3.39
N ALA A 237 20.97 3.70 2.56
CA ALA A 237 22.32 3.27 2.89
C ALA A 237 22.92 4.06 4.05
N GLY A 238 22.52 5.32 4.26
CA GLY A 238 23.09 6.22 5.27
C GLY A 238 22.91 5.76 6.71
N ASN A 239 21.82 5.04 7.01
CA ASN A 239 21.56 4.49 8.36
C ASN A 239 21.22 2.98 8.34
N LEU A 240 21.52 2.29 7.23
CA LEU A 240 21.30 0.86 7.03
C LEU A 240 19.83 0.40 7.26
N LYS A 241 18.85 1.28 7.03
CA LYS A 241 17.44 0.91 7.16
C LYS A 241 17.05 -0.19 6.18
N ARG A 242 16.16 -1.03 6.58
CA ARG A 242 15.62 -2.08 5.68
C ARG A 242 14.76 -1.46 4.60
N ILE A 243 14.78 -2.07 3.42
CA ILE A 243 13.96 -1.64 2.28
C ILE A 243 13.23 -2.83 1.68
N THR A 244 12.01 -2.57 1.21
CA THR A 244 11.28 -3.41 0.26
C THR A 244 10.94 -2.53 -0.93
N LEU A 245 11.30 -2.97 -2.12
CA LEU A 245 11.06 -2.25 -3.38
C LEU A 245 10.22 -3.12 -4.29
N GLU A 246 8.99 -2.66 -4.55
CA GLU A 246 8.09 -3.18 -5.58
C GLU A 246 8.11 -2.20 -6.76
N LEU A 247 8.53 -2.67 -7.92
CA LEU A 247 8.86 -1.81 -9.05
C LEU A 247 8.02 -2.16 -10.28
N GLY A 248 8.32 -1.55 -11.42
CA GLY A 248 7.65 -1.86 -12.66
C GLY A 248 8.09 -3.21 -13.24
N GLY A 249 7.28 -3.74 -14.15
CA GLY A 249 7.52 -4.99 -14.86
C GLY A 249 7.18 -4.87 -16.35
N ASN A 250 7.44 -5.95 -17.06
CA ASN A 250 7.13 -6.14 -18.48
C ASN A 250 6.82 -7.62 -18.71
N ASP A 251 5.71 -8.07 -18.13
CA ASP A 251 5.38 -9.48 -17.99
C ASP A 251 5.03 -10.12 -19.34
N ALA A 252 5.30 -11.42 -19.47
CA ALA A 252 5.08 -12.19 -20.68
C ALA A 252 3.89 -13.13 -20.53
N ALA A 253 3.07 -13.22 -21.58
CA ALA A 253 2.16 -14.32 -21.81
C ALA A 253 2.81 -15.28 -22.83
N ILE A 254 2.79 -16.57 -22.55
CA ILE A 254 3.33 -17.62 -23.43
C ILE A 254 2.18 -18.56 -23.77
N VAL A 255 1.85 -18.64 -25.07
CA VAL A 255 0.77 -19.47 -25.60
C VAL A 255 1.38 -20.67 -26.29
N LEU A 256 1.11 -21.86 -25.73
CA LEU A 256 1.64 -23.13 -26.20
C LEU A 256 0.79 -23.70 -27.36
N PRO A 257 1.33 -24.63 -28.18
CA PRO A 257 0.63 -25.13 -29.39
C PRO A 257 -0.66 -25.89 -29.11
N ASP A 258 -0.83 -26.42 -27.90
CA ASP A 258 -2.03 -27.15 -27.46
C ASP A 258 -3.08 -26.25 -26.78
N THR A 259 -2.91 -24.93 -26.86
CA THR A 259 -3.83 -23.97 -26.24
C THR A 259 -5.12 -23.86 -27.05
N ASP A 260 -6.27 -23.89 -26.38
CA ASP A 260 -7.55 -23.44 -26.94
C ASP A 260 -7.52 -21.90 -27.05
N VAL A 261 -7.24 -21.42 -28.27
CA VAL A 261 -7.07 -19.99 -28.56
C VAL A 261 -8.34 -19.21 -28.23
N ALA A 262 -9.52 -19.75 -28.58
CA ALA A 262 -10.80 -19.09 -28.34
C ALA A 262 -11.08 -18.88 -26.84
N ALA A 263 -10.67 -19.83 -26.00
CA ALA A 263 -10.79 -19.74 -24.53
C ALA A 263 -9.69 -18.87 -23.90
N ALA A 264 -8.49 -18.83 -24.49
CA ALA A 264 -7.34 -18.12 -23.94
C ALA A 264 -7.33 -16.63 -24.28
N ALA A 265 -7.68 -16.24 -25.50
CA ALA A 265 -7.58 -14.86 -26.00
C ALA A 265 -8.35 -13.84 -25.14
N PRO A 266 -9.60 -14.06 -24.69
CA PRO A 266 -10.29 -13.14 -23.80
C PRO A 266 -9.58 -12.96 -22.44
N LYS A 267 -8.97 -14.02 -21.90
CA LYS A 267 -8.25 -13.98 -20.62
C LYS A 267 -6.95 -13.19 -20.74
N ILE A 268 -6.21 -13.40 -21.83
CA ILE A 268 -4.98 -12.67 -22.14
C ILE A 268 -5.29 -11.18 -22.28
N PHE A 269 -6.33 -10.85 -23.06
CA PHE A 269 -6.79 -9.47 -23.25
C PHE A 269 -7.19 -8.81 -21.92
N ALA A 270 -8.01 -9.49 -21.11
CA ALA A 270 -8.41 -8.99 -19.79
C ALA A 270 -7.20 -8.72 -18.88
N THR A 271 -6.21 -9.64 -18.86
CA THR A 271 -5.02 -9.51 -18.02
C THR A 271 -4.06 -8.42 -18.53
N ALA A 272 -3.97 -8.22 -19.84
CA ALA A 272 -3.19 -7.14 -20.44
C ALA A 272 -3.78 -5.75 -20.10
N LEU A 273 -5.10 -5.64 -20.01
CA LEU A 273 -5.83 -4.40 -19.79
C LEU A 273 -6.37 -4.24 -18.36
N ILE A 274 -5.96 -5.09 -17.43
CA ILE A 274 -6.33 -4.93 -16.00
C ILE A 274 -5.96 -3.52 -15.53
N ASN A 275 -6.87 -2.86 -14.81
CA ASN A 275 -6.69 -1.48 -14.36
C ASN A 275 -6.35 -0.51 -15.52
N ASN A 276 -7.02 -0.65 -16.67
CA ASN A 276 -6.74 0.10 -17.90
C ASN A 276 -5.29 -0.05 -18.40
N GLY A 277 -4.68 -1.23 -18.19
CA GLY A 277 -3.28 -1.50 -18.53
C GLY A 277 -2.24 -0.90 -17.56
N GLN A 278 -2.70 -0.27 -16.47
CA GLN A 278 -1.86 0.48 -15.52
C GLN A 278 -1.38 -0.40 -14.35
N THR A 279 -0.94 -1.61 -14.65
CA THR A 279 -0.50 -2.59 -13.65
C THR A 279 0.98 -2.92 -13.87
N CYS A 280 1.75 -3.00 -12.77
CA CYS A 280 3.15 -3.39 -12.81
C CYS A 280 3.35 -4.78 -13.45
N ALA A 281 2.44 -5.71 -13.17
CA ALA A 281 2.40 -7.09 -13.67
C ALA A 281 1.46 -7.30 -14.88
N ALA A 282 1.08 -6.22 -15.62
CA ALA A 282 0.26 -6.37 -16.82
C ALA A 282 1.02 -7.13 -17.90
N LEU A 283 0.31 -7.99 -18.64
CA LEU A 283 0.88 -8.69 -19.80
C LEU A 283 1.21 -7.68 -20.89
N LYS A 284 2.48 -7.46 -21.16
CA LYS A 284 2.98 -6.48 -22.13
C LYS A 284 3.69 -7.13 -23.31
N ARG A 285 4.00 -8.43 -23.20
CA ARG A 285 4.64 -9.21 -24.24
C ARG A 285 3.85 -10.49 -24.44
N LEU A 286 3.39 -10.73 -25.66
CA LEU A 286 2.67 -11.94 -26.04
C LEU A 286 3.58 -12.80 -26.95
N TYR A 287 3.91 -14.01 -26.50
CA TYR A 287 4.64 -15.02 -27.28
C TYR A 287 3.68 -16.13 -27.65
N VAL A 288 3.47 -16.32 -28.95
CA VAL A 288 2.59 -17.35 -29.50
C VAL A 288 3.43 -18.36 -30.26
N HIS A 289 3.16 -19.66 -30.04
CA HIS A 289 3.82 -20.72 -30.77
C HIS A 289 3.48 -20.62 -32.26
N GLU A 290 4.45 -20.93 -33.14
CA GLU A 290 4.30 -20.74 -34.60
C GLU A 290 3.15 -21.55 -35.21
N ASP A 291 2.84 -22.74 -34.65
CA ASP A 291 1.77 -23.61 -35.16
C ASP A 291 0.37 -23.02 -35.01
N ILE A 292 0.16 -22.06 -34.11
CA ILE A 292 -1.15 -21.44 -33.82
C ILE A 292 -1.12 -19.92 -33.95
N TYR A 293 -0.07 -19.36 -34.56
CA TYR A 293 0.12 -17.90 -34.64
C TYR A 293 -0.94 -17.20 -35.50
N GLU A 294 -1.45 -17.88 -36.52
CA GLU A 294 -2.45 -17.33 -37.46
C GLU A 294 -3.92 -17.50 -36.95
N GLU A 295 -4.14 -18.24 -35.89
CA GLU A 295 -5.44 -18.39 -35.24
C GLU A 295 -5.78 -17.17 -34.36
#